data_0175e2f8f85d6164e41f9e9918aa34dd
#
_entry.id   0175e2f8f85d6164e41f9e9918aa34dd
#
_cell.length_a   1.000
_cell.length_b   1.000
_cell.length_c   1.000
_cell.angle_alpha   90.00
_cell.angle_beta   90.00
_cell.angle_gamma   90.00
#
_symmetry.space_group_name_H-M   'P 1'
#
loop_
_entity.id
_entity.type
_entity.pdbx_description
1 polymer ?
#
loop_
_entity_poly.entity_id
_entity_poly.type
_entity_poly.pdbx_seq_one_letter_code
_entity_poly.pdbx_strand_id
1 'polypeptide(L)'
;FLLLLFLCVVFVVLFLFMRKGSPAQRGQEKTSNSVAERAPIEAYYIEDKGSTKAEELEAYLENAGEYNASVNLHSLIYEEGKEEELKQALKEAKAELLLGEGSEKLEAFLEKYSVEEKIPYLSQSSKKLEPGNNHFVLEKSLEDQAVDLGFFAYNEAFRKMGILLQEGDEKGKTLAEQLSESFPEYGGTVEIRAYKGEEDFQAKLSELEEAGIDLLFLPSPGEQEKALLSEEKAYNILLGKDWDQENFPGDLELPYPVYLYGRENKAFTLAEKEEESSDSSGEEAQESSDSSGEESQSGSRYDRDLLGILGKLRAEVKKKSLLQTLESMSYQGECGEYHFLPGQYCLKGQGQFYELQGQEKRDLNP
;
A
#
# COMPACT_ATOMS: atom_id res chain seq x y z
N PHE A 1 -7.86 42.62 -43.14
CA PHE A 1 -9.28 42.25 -43.25
C PHE A 1 -9.46 40.88 -43.92
N LEU A 2 -8.84 40.64 -45.10
CA LEU A 2 -8.94 39.38 -45.82
C LEU A 2 -8.43 38.17 -45.02
N LEU A 3 -7.34 38.31 -44.27
CA LEU A 3 -6.76 37.25 -43.44
C LEU A 3 -7.70 36.84 -42.29
N LEU A 4 -8.36 37.84 -41.67
CA LEU A 4 -9.31 37.58 -40.59
C LEU A 4 -10.56 36.86 -41.09
N LEU A 5 -11.03 37.23 -42.27
CA LEU A 5 -12.16 36.60 -42.94
C LEU A 5 -11.85 35.15 -43.30
N PHE A 6 -10.63 34.86 -43.77
CA PHE A 6 -10.17 33.48 -44.05
C PHE A 6 -10.11 32.63 -42.81
N LEU A 7 -9.57 33.16 -41.70
CA LEU A 7 -9.54 32.47 -40.40
C LEU A 7 -10.95 32.15 -39.89
N CYS A 8 -11.88 33.05 -39.99
CA CYS A 8 -13.28 32.84 -39.61
C CYS A 8 -13.95 31.73 -40.46
N VAL A 9 -13.69 31.68 -41.76
CA VAL A 9 -14.23 30.65 -42.65
C VAL A 9 -13.63 29.28 -42.31
N VAL A 10 -12.33 29.19 -42.04
CA VAL A 10 -11.68 27.96 -41.63
C VAL A 10 -12.23 27.44 -40.28
N PHE A 11 -12.48 28.35 -39.35
CA PHE A 11 -13.06 27.99 -38.04
C PHE A 11 -14.50 27.49 -38.16
N VAL A 12 -15.31 28.13 -39.01
CA VAL A 12 -16.70 27.69 -39.26
C VAL A 12 -16.73 26.35 -39.98
N VAL A 13 -15.83 26.08 -40.92
CA VAL A 13 -15.73 24.79 -41.61
C VAL A 13 -15.29 23.69 -40.63
N LEU A 14 -14.30 23.97 -39.79
CA LEU A 14 -13.88 23.01 -38.74
C LEU A 14 -15.01 22.74 -37.73
N PHE A 15 -15.73 23.75 -37.30
CA PHE A 15 -16.88 23.63 -36.40
C PHE A 15 -18.02 22.82 -37.02
N LEU A 16 -18.30 22.99 -38.32
CA LEU A 16 -19.30 22.23 -39.04
C LEU A 16 -18.87 20.75 -39.26
N PHE A 17 -17.58 20.51 -39.42
CA PHE A 17 -17.03 19.14 -39.47
C PHE A 17 -17.16 18.44 -38.13
N MET A 18 -16.87 19.12 -37.01
CA MET A 18 -17.05 18.56 -35.66
C MET A 18 -18.53 18.31 -35.30
N ARG A 19 -19.45 19.10 -35.88
CA ARG A 19 -20.89 18.98 -35.61
C ARG A 19 -21.60 17.90 -36.43
N LYS A 20 -20.95 17.36 -37.49
CA LYS A 20 -21.46 16.24 -38.30
C LYS A 20 -21.10 14.87 -37.78
N GLY A 21 -20.65 14.75 -36.50
CA GLY A 21 -20.47 13.52 -35.79
C GLY A 21 -21.80 12.96 -35.27
N SER A 22 -22.45 12.14 -36.04
CA SER A 22 -23.32 11.02 -35.82
C SER A 22 -24.66 11.19 -35.09
N PRO A 23 -25.78 10.79 -35.75
CA PRO A 23 -26.97 10.38 -35.04
C PRO A 23 -26.79 8.97 -34.45
N ALA A 24 -27.15 8.82 -33.21
CA ALA A 24 -27.14 7.57 -32.49
C ALA A 24 -28.01 6.52 -33.21
N GLN A 25 -27.39 5.54 -33.84
CA GLN A 25 -28.02 4.25 -34.10
C GLN A 25 -27.64 3.31 -32.95
N ARG A 26 -28.61 3.10 -32.09
CA ARG A 26 -28.64 2.04 -31.09
C ARG A 26 -28.82 0.69 -31.83
N GLY A 27 -27.72 0.21 -32.42
CA GLY A 27 -27.61 -1.15 -32.89
C GLY A 27 -26.87 -1.95 -31.81
N GLN A 28 -27.53 -2.91 -31.21
CA GLN A 28 -26.87 -3.98 -30.47
C GLN A 28 -26.00 -4.77 -31.47
N GLU A 29 -24.82 -4.30 -31.76
CA GLU A 29 -23.75 -5.18 -32.24
C GLU A 29 -23.25 -5.96 -31.03
N LYS A 30 -23.67 -7.22 -30.98
CA LYS A 30 -22.92 -8.27 -30.29
C LYS A 30 -21.56 -8.32 -30.98
N THR A 31 -20.64 -7.45 -30.59
CA THR A 31 -19.22 -7.65 -30.83
C THR A 31 -18.80 -8.82 -29.94
N SER A 32 -18.98 -10.03 -30.44
CA SER A 32 -18.15 -11.15 -30.06
C SER A 32 -16.74 -10.88 -30.62
N ASN A 33 -16.06 -9.87 -30.11
CA ASN A 33 -14.62 -9.86 -30.11
C ASN A 33 -14.22 -10.94 -29.09
N SER A 34 -14.05 -12.16 -29.56
CA SER A 34 -13.21 -13.11 -28.89
C SER A 34 -11.80 -12.50 -28.88
N VAL A 35 -11.52 -11.63 -27.92
CA VAL A 35 -10.16 -11.39 -27.47
C VAL A 35 -9.69 -12.79 -27.11
N ALA A 36 -8.76 -13.33 -27.89
CA ALA A 36 -8.16 -14.62 -27.59
C ALA A 36 -7.69 -14.49 -26.14
N GLU A 37 -8.35 -15.24 -25.27
CA GLU A 37 -8.14 -15.16 -23.83
C GLU A 37 -6.69 -15.54 -23.61
N ARG A 38 -5.88 -14.60 -23.13
CA ARG A 38 -4.46 -14.88 -22.90
C ARG A 38 -4.37 -15.97 -21.84
N ALA A 39 -3.42 -16.88 -22.01
CA ALA A 39 -3.07 -17.84 -20.98
C ALA A 39 -2.76 -17.12 -19.64
N PRO A 40 -3.01 -17.75 -18.51
CA PRO A 40 -2.57 -17.21 -17.22
C PRO A 40 -1.08 -16.83 -17.23
N ILE A 41 -0.69 -15.88 -16.38
CA ILE A 41 0.71 -15.51 -16.21
C ILE A 41 1.40 -16.60 -15.40
N GLU A 42 2.53 -17.11 -15.86
CA GLU A 42 3.37 -18.06 -15.12
C GLU A 42 4.22 -17.28 -14.09
N ALA A 43 3.69 -17.13 -12.88
CA ALA A 43 4.31 -16.39 -11.79
C ALA A 43 4.98 -17.35 -10.80
N TYR A 44 6.19 -17.01 -10.40
CA TYR A 44 6.98 -17.79 -9.46
C TYR A 44 7.24 -16.97 -8.21
N TYR A 45 6.72 -17.45 -7.06
CA TYR A 45 7.04 -16.91 -5.76
C TYR A 45 8.27 -17.65 -5.20
N ILE A 46 9.32 -16.90 -4.94
CA ILE A 46 10.58 -17.45 -4.42
C ILE A 46 10.74 -16.97 -2.98
N GLU A 47 10.97 -17.89 -2.08
CA GLU A 47 11.10 -17.61 -0.65
C GLU A 47 12.26 -18.37 -0.02
N ASP A 48 12.76 -17.85 1.11
CA ASP A 48 13.76 -18.54 1.89
C ASP A 48 13.18 -19.80 2.54
N LYS A 49 14.03 -20.79 2.76
CA LYS A 49 13.64 -22.04 3.40
C LYS A 49 13.03 -21.82 4.77
N GLY A 50 11.81 -22.30 4.96
CA GLY A 50 11.05 -22.19 6.20
C GLY A 50 10.08 -21.00 6.25
N SER A 51 9.99 -20.20 5.19
CA SER A 51 8.88 -19.29 4.98
C SER A 51 7.61 -20.06 4.60
N THR A 52 6.45 -19.47 4.84
CA THR A 52 5.12 -20.00 4.46
C THR A 52 4.34 -19.00 3.58
N LYS A 53 5.00 -17.95 3.14
CA LYS A 53 4.33 -16.85 2.45
C LYS A 53 3.73 -17.25 1.11
N ALA A 54 4.41 -18.14 0.38
CA ALA A 54 3.89 -18.67 -0.87
C ALA A 54 2.60 -19.48 -0.64
N GLU A 55 2.57 -20.34 0.39
CA GLU A 55 1.38 -21.13 0.75
C GLU A 55 0.20 -20.24 1.17
N GLU A 56 0.48 -19.16 1.91
CA GLU A 56 -0.54 -18.17 2.29
C GLU A 56 -1.13 -17.47 1.05
N LEU A 57 -0.28 -17.07 0.11
CA LEU A 57 -0.71 -16.41 -1.13
C LEU A 57 -1.46 -17.38 -2.06
N GLU A 58 -1.03 -18.65 -2.16
CA GLU A 58 -1.75 -19.68 -2.91
C GLU A 58 -3.15 -19.94 -2.32
N ALA A 59 -3.24 -20.10 -1.01
CA ALA A 59 -4.52 -20.30 -0.32
C ALA A 59 -5.45 -19.10 -0.52
N TYR A 60 -4.91 -17.89 -0.49
CA TYR A 60 -5.69 -16.70 -0.78
C TYR A 60 -6.15 -16.67 -2.24
N LEU A 61 -5.28 -17.00 -3.20
CA LEU A 61 -5.61 -17.03 -4.62
C LEU A 61 -6.72 -18.06 -4.94
N GLU A 62 -6.70 -19.23 -4.31
CA GLU A 62 -7.75 -20.24 -4.46
C GLU A 62 -9.14 -19.73 -4.04
N ASN A 63 -9.19 -18.87 -3.03
CA ASN A 63 -10.41 -18.27 -2.50
C ASN A 63 -10.83 -16.98 -3.22
N ALA A 64 -9.92 -16.35 -3.96
CA ALA A 64 -10.13 -15.04 -4.59
C ALA A 64 -10.96 -15.06 -5.89
N GLY A 65 -11.50 -16.21 -6.30
CA GLY A 65 -12.49 -16.38 -7.38
C GLY A 65 -12.09 -15.78 -8.74
N GLU A 66 -12.27 -14.48 -8.90
CA GLU A 66 -12.05 -13.78 -10.18
C GLU A 66 -10.56 -13.68 -10.58
N TYR A 67 -9.64 -13.70 -9.64
CA TYR A 67 -8.19 -13.59 -9.89
C TYR A 67 -7.54 -14.94 -10.19
N ASN A 68 -8.12 -16.03 -9.75
CA ASN A 68 -7.59 -17.38 -9.91
C ASN A 68 -7.27 -17.72 -11.38
N ALA A 69 -8.14 -17.32 -12.32
CA ALA A 69 -7.93 -17.56 -13.75
C ALA A 69 -6.86 -16.66 -14.41
N SER A 70 -6.25 -15.74 -13.67
CA SER A 70 -5.32 -14.74 -14.21
C SER A 70 -3.86 -15.14 -14.06
N VAL A 71 -3.54 -15.98 -13.09
CA VAL A 71 -2.17 -16.32 -12.70
C VAL A 71 -2.08 -17.80 -12.36
N ASN A 72 -1.03 -18.45 -12.85
CA ASN A 72 -0.57 -19.74 -12.35
C ASN A 72 0.58 -19.42 -11.38
N LEU A 73 0.31 -19.50 -10.10
CA LEU A 73 1.30 -19.27 -9.07
C LEU A 73 2.03 -20.56 -8.75
N HIS A 74 3.34 -20.50 -8.70
CA HIS A 74 4.23 -21.60 -8.35
C HIS A 74 5.18 -21.12 -7.25
N SER A 75 5.51 -22.00 -6.31
CA SER A 75 6.51 -21.69 -5.28
C SER A 75 7.83 -22.40 -5.53
N LEU A 76 8.94 -21.72 -5.23
CA LEU A 76 10.28 -22.29 -5.22
C LEU A 76 11.03 -21.81 -3.99
N ILE A 77 11.83 -22.70 -3.42
CA ILE A 77 12.64 -22.39 -2.24
C ILE A 77 14.04 -21.96 -2.64
N TYR A 78 14.46 -20.83 -2.13
CA TYR A 78 15.84 -20.38 -2.21
C TYR A 78 16.70 -21.08 -1.14
N GLU A 79 17.84 -21.61 -1.56
CA GLU A 79 18.89 -22.11 -0.68
C GLU A 79 20.23 -21.50 -1.14
N GLU A 80 20.94 -20.85 -0.22
CA GLU A 80 22.27 -20.30 -0.50
C GLU A 80 23.22 -21.39 -1.04
N GLY A 81 23.93 -21.06 -2.12
CA GLY A 81 24.84 -21.99 -2.82
C GLY A 81 24.15 -22.87 -3.87
N LYS A 82 22.83 -22.76 -4.06
CA LYS A 82 22.07 -23.47 -5.11
C LYS A 82 21.44 -22.54 -6.14
N GLU A 83 21.98 -21.33 -6.28
CA GLU A 83 21.47 -20.29 -7.18
C GLU A 83 21.39 -20.74 -8.64
N GLU A 84 22.38 -21.54 -9.09
CA GLU A 84 22.39 -22.08 -10.47
C GLU A 84 21.30 -23.13 -10.69
N GLU A 85 20.99 -23.94 -9.68
CA GLU A 85 19.89 -24.92 -9.74
C GLU A 85 18.54 -24.18 -9.84
N LEU A 86 18.34 -23.16 -9.01
CA LEU A 86 17.15 -22.32 -9.03
C LEU A 86 17.01 -21.58 -10.36
N LYS A 87 18.11 -21.01 -10.88
CA LYS A 87 18.14 -20.36 -12.20
C LYS A 87 17.73 -21.31 -13.32
N GLN A 88 18.24 -22.55 -13.29
CA GLN A 88 17.87 -23.56 -14.27
C GLN A 88 16.38 -23.93 -14.17
N ALA A 89 15.86 -24.11 -12.95
CA ALA A 89 14.45 -24.42 -12.71
C ALA A 89 13.53 -23.32 -13.25
N LEU A 90 13.82 -22.05 -12.99
CA LEU A 90 13.06 -20.90 -13.51
C LEU A 90 13.08 -20.82 -15.03
N LYS A 91 14.22 -21.15 -15.68
CA LYS A 91 14.34 -21.17 -17.15
C LYS A 91 13.53 -22.30 -17.76
N GLU A 92 13.63 -23.52 -17.20
CA GLU A 92 12.88 -24.68 -17.69
C GLU A 92 11.38 -24.48 -17.55
N ALA A 93 10.97 -23.86 -16.46
CA ALA A 93 9.60 -23.51 -16.16
C ALA A 93 9.07 -22.33 -16.99
N LYS A 94 9.93 -21.59 -17.68
CA LYS A 94 9.58 -20.39 -18.45
C LYS A 94 8.86 -19.33 -17.62
N ALA A 95 9.41 -19.03 -16.46
CA ALA A 95 8.86 -18.00 -15.59
C ALA A 95 8.66 -16.68 -16.34
N GLU A 96 7.47 -16.12 -16.27
CA GLU A 96 7.14 -14.83 -16.90
C GLU A 96 7.21 -13.68 -15.90
N LEU A 97 7.04 -13.97 -14.62
CA LEU A 97 7.01 -13.01 -13.51
C LEU A 97 7.64 -13.63 -12.26
N LEU A 98 8.45 -12.85 -11.56
CA LEU A 98 9.01 -13.20 -10.26
C LEU A 98 8.29 -12.46 -9.16
N LEU A 99 7.96 -13.17 -8.11
CA LEU A 99 7.44 -12.65 -6.86
C LEU A 99 8.35 -13.14 -5.74
N GLY A 100 8.40 -12.44 -4.63
CA GLY A 100 9.10 -12.90 -3.45
C GLY A 100 9.72 -11.77 -2.66
N GLU A 101 10.04 -12.10 -1.43
CA GLU A 101 10.77 -11.28 -0.47
C GLU A 101 11.49 -12.20 0.51
N GLY A 102 12.57 -11.74 1.10
CA GLY A 102 13.31 -12.55 2.07
C GLY A 102 14.68 -12.00 2.39
N SER A 103 15.68 -12.90 2.47
CA SER A 103 17.05 -12.49 2.77
C SER A 103 17.64 -11.59 1.68
N GLU A 104 18.58 -10.74 2.06
CA GLU A 104 19.31 -9.88 1.11
C GLU A 104 19.93 -10.67 -0.06
N LYS A 105 20.34 -11.92 0.19
CA LYS A 105 20.91 -12.79 -0.83
C LYS A 105 19.88 -13.25 -1.83
N LEU A 106 18.69 -13.60 -1.37
CA LEU A 106 17.55 -13.94 -2.23
C LEU A 106 17.15 -12.74 -3.08
N GLU A 107 16.96 -11.59 -2.48
CA GLU A 107 16.58 -10.37 -3.21
C GLU A 107 17.63 -10.00 -4.27
N ALA A 108 18.92 -10.01 -3.91
CA ALA A 108 20.02 -9.75 -4.86
C ALA A 108 20.05 -10.77 -6.01
N PHE A 109 19.73 -12.05 -5.75
CA PHE A 109 19.61 -13.06 -6.77
C PHE A 109 18.45 -12.76 -7.72
N LEU A 110 17.25 -12.44 -7.18
CA LEU A 110 16.05 -12.16 -7.97
C LEU A 110 16.22 -10.89 -8.82
N GLU A 111 16.78 -9.82 -8.27
CA GLU A 111 17.11 -8.60 -9.01
C GLU A 111 18.03 -8.91 -10.20
N LYS A 112 19.13 -9.60 -9.95
CA LYS A 112 20.09 -9.97 -10.99
C LYS A 112 19.43 -10.84 -12.07
N TYR A 113 18.68 -11.87 -11.67
CA TYR A 113 18.01 -12.78 -12.59
C TYR A 113 16.94 -12.05 -13.42
N SER A 114 16.16 -11.16 -12.81
CA SER A 114 15.13 -10.38 -13.51
C SER A 114 15.71 -9.50 -14.61
N VAL A 115 16.88 -8.91 -14.37
CA VAL A 115 17.58 -8.09 -15.39
C VAL A 115 18.15 -8.96 -16.51
N GLU A 116 18.80 -10.09 -16.17
CA GLU A 116 19.40 -11.01 -17.14
C GLU A 116 18.35 -11.58 -18.08
N GLU A 117 17.20 -12.02 -17.57
CA GLU A 117 16.15 -12.67 -18.35
C GLU A 117 15.06 -11.70 -18.83
N LYS A 118 15.12 -10.43 -18.44
CA LYS A 118 14.15 -9.37 -18.77
C LYS A 118 12.72 -9.69 -18.31
N ILE A 119 12.60 -10.25 -17.12
CA ILE A 119 11.34 -10.58 -16.47
C ILE A 119 11.09 -9.57 -15.36
N PRO A 120 9.86 -9.08 -15.15
CA PRO A 120 9.56 -8.23 -13.99
C PRO A 120 9.69 -9.02 -12.68
N TYR A 121 10.20 -8.37 -11.65
CA TYR A 121 10.23 -8.86 -10.28
C TYR A 121 9.44 -7.91 -9.39
N LEU A 122 8.42 -8.41 -8.69
CA LEU A 122 7.61 -7.66 -7.74
C LEU A 122 7.87 -8.19 -6.33
N SER A 123 8.11 -7.27 -5.39
CA SER A 123 8.16 -7.57 -3.95
C SER A 123 7.24 -6.63 -3.17
N GLN A 124 6.81 -7.05 -2.00
CA GLN A 124 6.04 -6.17 -1.10
C GLN A 124 6.93 -5.08 -0.54
N SER A 125 8.08 -5.46 0.02
CA SER A 125 9.08 -4.50 0.51
C SER A 125 10.49 -5.02 0.23
N SER A 126 11.43 -4.11 0.13
CA SER A 126 12.86 -4.39 0.01
C SER A 126 13.63 -3.51 0.97
N LYS A 127 14.74 -4.00 1.51
CA LYS A 127 15.65 -3.19 2.33
C LYS A 127 16.38 -2.16 1.50
N LYS A 128 16.57 -2.44 0.21
CA LYS A 128 17.34 -1.60 -0.69
C LYS A 128 16.71 -1.54 -2.06
N LEU A 129 16.38 -0.34 -2.49
CA LEU A 129 15.87 -0.08 -3.82
C LEU A 129 17.03 0.37 -4.74
N GLU A 130 17.37 -0.46 -5.74
CA GLU A 130 18.40 -0.13 -6.73
C GLU A 130 17.75 0.41 -8.02
N PRO A 131 18.05 1.66 -8.42
CA PRO A 131 17.48 2.24 -9.63
C PRO A 131 17.89 1.47 -10.89
N GLY A 132 16.97 1.30 -11.83
CA GLY A 132 17.24 0.73 -13.15
C GLY A 132 17.15 -0.79 -13.24
N ASN A 133 16.68 -1.46 -12.20
CA ASN A 133 16.36 -2.88 -12.20
C ASN A 133 14.96 -3.13 -12.78
N ASN A 134 14.66 -4.38 -13.14
CA ASN A 134 13.28 -4.82 -13.43
C ASN A 134 12.51 -5.12 -12.14
N HIS A 135 12.96 -4.60 -11.02
CA HIS A 135 12.39 -4.77 -9.69
C HIS A 135 11.40 -3.65 -9.39
N PHE A 136 10.20 -4.02 -9.03
CA PHE A 136 9.09 -3.16 -8.67
C PHE A 136 8.72 -3.44 -7.22
N VAL A 137 9.05 -2.50 -6.35
CA VAL A 137 8.80 -2.61 -4.93
C VAL A 137 7.45 -1.97 -4.64
N LEU A 138 6.50 -2.77 -4.17
CA LEU A 138 5.14 -2.29 -3.92
C LEU A 138 5.09 -1.33 -2.74
N GLU A 139 5.95 -1.54 -1.73
CA GLU A 139 5.95 -0.77 -0.50
C GLU A 139 7.37 -0.40 -0.05
N LYS A 140 7.53 0.74 0.65
CA LYS A 140 8.79 1.11 1.31
C LYS A 140 9.21 0.09 2.36
N SER A 141 10.51 -0.21 2.41
CA SER A 141 11.10 -1.01 3.47
C SER A 141 10.91 -0.37 4.85
N LEU A 142 10.98 -1.15 5.91
CA LEU A 142 10.92 -0.62 7.29
C LEU A 142 12.10 0.32 7.57
N GLU A 143 13.26 0.05 6.97
CA GLU A 143 14.44 0.93 7.05
C GLU A 143 14.16 2.32 6.45
N ASP A 144 13.62 2.37 5.22
CA ASP A 144 13.26 3.65 4.58
C ASP A 144 12.12 4.38 5.31
N GLN A 145 11.18 3.62 5.89
CA GLN A 145 10.15 4.19 6.74
C GLN A 145 10.73 4.81 8.02
N ALA A 146 11.70 4.15 8.65
CA ALA A 146 12.40 4.69 9.82
C ALA A 146 13.16 5.97 9.49
N VAL A 147 13.80 6.04 8.32
CA VAL A 147 14.47 7.27 7.84
C VAL A 147 13.44 8.39 7.67
N ASP A 148 12.29 8.15 7.02
CA ASP A 148 11.24 9.14 6.87
C ASP A 148 10.74 9.66 8.22
N LEU A 149 10.44 8.74 9.16
CA LEU A 149 9.93 9.06 10.49
C LEU A 149 10.95 9.88 11.30
N GLY A 150 12.22 9.48 11.27
CA GLY A 150 13.30 10.21 11.93
C GLY A 150 13.52 11.61 11.35
N PHE A 151 13.48 11.73 10.02
CA PHE A 151 13.59 13.01 9.33
C PHE A 151 12.40 13.93 9.62
N PHE A 152 11.18 13.39 9.61
CA PHE A 152 9.99 14.14 10.00
C PHE A 152 10.10 14.67 11.43
N ALA A 153 10.40 13.78 12.38
CA ALA A 153 10.53 14.18 13.80
C ALA A 153 11.59 15.29 13.98
N TYR A 154 12.71 15.20 13.26
CA TYR A 154 13.74 16.24 13.26
C TYR A 154 13.23 17.58 12.73
N ASN A 155 12.52 17.59 11.59
CA ASN A 155 11.97 18.80 10.98
C ASN A 155 10.91 19.49 11.83
N GLU A 156 10.06 18.71 12.49
CA GLU A 156 9.06 19.21 13.45
C GLU A 156 9.66 19.58 14.82
N ALA A 157 10.99 19.61 14.91
CA ALA A 157 11.76 19.96 16.09
C ALA A 157 11.60 18.99 17.29
N PHE A 158 11.09 17.79 17.08
CA PHE A 158 11.13 16.73 18.08
C PHE A 158 12.55 16.20 18.26
N ARG A 159 12.89 15.85 19.49
CA ARG A 159 14.25 15.39 19.83
C ARG A 159 14.27 14.14 20.68
N LYS A 160 13.16 13.80 21.30
CA LYS A 160 13.06 12.64 22.16
C LYS A 160 11.79 11.84 21.88
N MET A 161 11.95 10.81 21.06
CA MET A 161 10.85 9.93 20.65
C MET A 161 10.69 8.79 21.63
N GLY A 162 9.49 8.61 22.18
CA GLY A 162 9.06 7.38 22.83
C GLY A 162 8.38 6.48 21.81
N ILE A 163 8.65 5.18 21.84
CA ILE A 163 7.96 4.19 21.02
C ILE A 163 7.29 3.20 21.95
N LEU A 164 5.98 3.03 21.81
CA LEU A 164 5.20 2.10 22.60
C LEU A 164 4.63 1.02 21.72
N LEU A 165 4.94 -0.25 22.02
CA LEU A 165 4.61 -1.41 21.20
C LEU A 165 3.86 -2.45 22.01
N GLN A 166 2.92 -3.16 21.39
CA GLN A 166 2.39 -4.39 21.95
C GLN A 166 3.42 -5.53 21.79
N GLU A 167 3.63 -6.36 22.83
CA GLU A 167 4.45 -7.56 22.68
C GLU A 167 3.86 -8.49 21.59
N GLY A 168 4.72 -8.94 20.67
CA GLY A 168 4.31 -9.73 19.50
C GLY A 168 4.12 -8.91 18.22
N ASP A 169 4.18 -7.59 18.28
CA ASP A 169 4.24 -6.75 17.08
C ASP A 169 5.67 -6.76 16.49
N GLU A 170 5.98 -7.78 15.72
CA GLU A 170 7.32 -7.94 15.12
C GLU A 170 7.65 -6.84 14.11
N LYS A 171 6.66 -6.32 13.37
CA LYS A 171 6.86 -5.20 12.44
C LYS A 171 7.19 -3.92 13.19
N GLY A 172 6.35 -3.58 14.17
CA GLY A 172 6.57 -2.41 15.02
C GLY A 172 7.90 -2.48 15.75
N LYS A 173 8.30 -3.65 16.23
CA LYS A 173 9.61 -3.87 16.85
C LYS A 173 10.76 -3.61 15.89
N THR A 174 10.72 -4.19 14.68
CA THR A 174 11.75 -3.97 13.67
C THR A 174 11.85 -2.48 13.31
N LEU A 175 10.71 -1.82 13.10
CA LEU A 175 10.68 -0.38 12.81
C LEU A 175 11.26 0.46 13.97
N ALA A 176 10.96 0.10 15.21
CA ALA A 176 11.51 0.76 16.39
C ALA A 176 13.04 0.58 16.51
N GLU A 177 13.55 -0.61 16.21
CA GLU A 177 14.98 -0.89 16.16
C GLU A 177 15.65 -0.03 15.09
N GLN A 178 15.12 0.04 13.88
CA GLN A 178 15.63 0.88 12.80
C GLN A 178 15.58 2.38 13.14
N LEU A 179 14.52 2.85 13.82
CA LEU A 179 14.43 4.22 14.31
C LEU A 179 15.48 4.52 15.38
N SER A 180 15.77 3.56 16.26
CA SER A 180 16.81 3.74 17.28
C SER A 180 18.22 3.84 16.69
N GLU A 181 18.42 3.33 15.49
CA GLU A 181 19.68 3.47 14.73
C GLU A 181 19.72 4.77 13.92
N SER A 182 18.63 5.12 13.23
CA SER A 182 18.59 6.25 12.29
C SER A 182 18.34 7.60 12.93
N PHE A 183 17.44 7.72 13.91
CA PHE A 183 17.06 9.01 14.49
C PHE A 183 18.21 9.73 15.23
N PRO A 184 19.14 9.04 15.90
CA PRO A 184 20.34 9.68 16.46
C PRO A 184 21.23 10.38 15.42
N GLU A 185 21.23 9.97 14.16
CA GLU A 185 21.95 10.64 13.09
C GLU A 185 21.44 12.07 12.84
N TYR A 186 20.17 12.32 13.14
CA TYR A 186 19.53 13.63 13.11
C TYR A 186 19.63 14.38 14.46
N GLY A 187 20.30 13.80 15.48
CA GLY A 187 20.47 14.39 16.79
C GLY A 187 19.28 14.15 17.74
N GLY A 188 18.44 13.17 17.46
CA GLY A 188 17.37 12.70 18.32
C GLY A 188 17.78 11.57 19.26
N THR A 189 16.87 11.16 20.12
CA THR A 189 17.00 9.95 20.97
C THR A 189 15.70 9.16 20.93
N VAL A 190 15.79 7.83 21.10
CA VAL A 190 14.65 6.93 21.09
C VAL A 190 14.60 6.14 22.39
N GLU A 191 13.42 6.06 23.00
CA GLU A 191 13.10 5.22 24.13
C GLU A 191 12.02 4.23 23.73
N ILE A 192 12.31 2.91 23.80
CA ILE A 192 11.37 1.87 23.39
C ILE A 192 10.81 1.17 24.61
N ARG A 193 9.48 0.97 24.66
CA ARG A 193 8.80 0.17 25.66
C ARG A 193 7.82 -0.78 24.97
N ALA A 194 7.82 -2.04 25.43
CA ALA A 194 6.84 -3.04 25.00
C ALA A 194 5.93 -3.38 26.20
N TYR A 195 4.63 -3.57 25.93
CA TYR A 195 3.62 -3.87 26.93
C TYR A 195 2.82 -5.14 26.59
N LYS A 196 2.22 -5.79 27.61
CA LYS A 196 1.47 -7.05 27.46
C LYS A 196 -0.06 -6.92 27.60
N GLY A 197 -0.54 -5.85 28.09
CA GLY A 197 -1.97 -5.65 28.36
C GLY A 197 -2.21 -4.32 29.03
N GLU A 198 -3.46 -4.02 29.38
CA GLU A 198 -3.89 -2.69 29.81
C GLU A 198 -3.12 -2.15 31.01
N GLU A 199 -2.94 -2.96 32.07
CA GLU A 199 -2.22 -2.50 33.27
C GLU A 199 -0.73 -2.21 32.96
N ASP A 200 -0.11 -3.04 32.12
CA ASP A 200 1.27 -2.86 31.72
C ASP A 200 1.43 -1.70 30.72
N PHE A 201 0.44 -1.46 29.86
CA PHE A 201 0.40 -0.32 28.95
C PHE A 201 0.55 1.01 29.72
N GLN A 202 -0.25 1.24 30.74
CA GLN A 202 -0.21 2.47 31.54
C GLN A 202 1.14 2.62 32.27
N ALA A 203 1.69 1.51 32.78
CA ALA A 203 3.00 1.51 33.43
C ALA A 203 4.12 1.90 32.44
N LYS A 204 4.10 1.30 31.23
CA LYS A 204 5.09 1.59 30.19
C LYS A 204 4.96 2.99 29.60
N LEU A 205 3.73 3.49 29.46
CA LEU A 205 3.48 4.86 29.07
C LEU A 205 4.04 5.84 30.10
N SER A 206 3.80 5.59 31.41
CA SER A 206 4.35 6.43 32.49
C SER A 206 5.89 6.43 32.49
N GLU A 207 6.54 5.31 32.22
CA GLU A 207 8.01 5.26 32.08
C GLU A 207 8.52 6.17 30.94
N LEU A 208 7.80 6.23 29.80
CA LEU A 208 8.13 7.13 28.69
C LEU A 208 7.88 8.61 29.06
N GLU A 209 6.78 8.90 29.75
CA GLU A 209 6.46 10.25 30.24
C GLU A 209 7.53 10.74 31.22
N GLU A 210 7.95 9.91 32.19
CA GLU A 210 9.04 10.21 33.13
C GLU A 210 10.38 10.40 32.40
N ALA A 211 10.61 9.69 31.32
CA ALA A 211 11.77 9.91 30.46
C ALA A 211 11.73 11.27 29.77
N GLY A 212 10.60 11.97 29.75
CA GLY A 212 10.43 13.31 29.16
C GLY A 212 10.45 13.30 27.63
N ILE A 213 9.67 12.42 27.02
CA ILE A 213 9.48 12.40 25.57
C ILE A 213 8.75 13.65 25.08
N ASP A 214 9.03 14.08 23.85
CA ASP A 214 8.31 15.17 23.17
C ASP A 214 7.43 14.64 22.00
N LEU A 215 7.67 13.39 21.58
CA LEU A 215 6.89 12.69 20.57
C LEU A 215 6.68 11.23 21.00
N LEU A 216 5.44 10.75 21.00
CA LEU A 216 5.11 9.33 21.18
C LEU A 216 4.77 8.73 19.81
N PHE A 217 5.50 7.71 19.40
CA PHE A 217 5.21 6.95 18.18
C PHE A 217 4.47 5.65 18.53
N LEU A 218 3.33 5.46 17.87
CA LEU A 218 2.47 4.28 17.94
C LEU A 218 2.46 3.57 16.58
N PRO A 219 3.30 2.57 16.35
CA PRO A 219 3.46 1.91 15.06
C PRO A 219 2.18 1.27 14.53
N SER A 220 1.45 0.58 15.42
CA SER A 220 0.28 -0.22 15.07
C SER A 220 -0.93 0.17 15.93
N PRO A 221 -2.17 0.08 15.40
CA PRO A 221 -3.37 0.35 16.16
C PRO A 221 -3.68 -0.79 17.14
N GLY A 222 -4.03 -0.42 18.36
CA GLY A 222 -4.54 -1.29 19.40
C GLY A 222 -5.62 -0.59 20.20
N GLU A 223 -6.38 -1.31 21.00
CA GLU A 223 -7.50 -0.73 21.78
C GLU A 223 -7.00 0.30 22.80
N GLN A 224 -5.81 0.06 23.39
CA GLN A 224 -5.21 0.97 24.37
C GLN A 224 -4.68 2.24 23.69
N GLU A 225 -4.06 2.09 22.53
CA GLU A 225 -3.57 3.20 21.72
C GLU A 225 -4.72 4.07 21.22
N LYS A 226 -5.84 3.46 20.79
CA LYS A 226 -7.04 4.20 20.38
C LYS A 226 -7.64 5.01 21.53
N ALA A 227 -7.72 4.41 22.74
CA ALA A 227 -8.21 5.10 23.92
C ALA A 227 -7.32 6.31 24.28
N LEU A 228 -5.99 6.18 24.12
CA LEU A 228 -5.03 7.23 24.39
C LEU A 228 -5.25 8.48 23.54
N LEU A 229 -5.73 8.35 22.30
CA LEU A 229 -5.94 9.49 21.39
C LEU A 229 -7.00 10.47 21.89
N SER A 230 -7.90 10.06 22.79
CA SER A 230 -8.91 10.92 23.40
C SER A 230 -8.42 11.69 24.63
N GLU A 231 -7.20 11.40 25.12
CA GLU A 231 -6.64 12.00 26.32
C GLU A 231 -5.72 13.17 25.95
N GLU A 232 -5.82 14.29 26.67
CA GLU A 232 -4.87 15.40 26.52
C GLU A 232 -3.50 15.03 27.08
N LYS A 233 -2.45 15.18 26.29
CA LYS A 233 -1.07 14.83 26.63
C LYS A 233 -0.12 16.01 26.50
N ALA A 234 0.99 15.95 27.25
CA ALA A 234 2.04 16.96 27.19
C ALA A 234 3.05 16.77 26.04
N TYR A 235 2.89 15.72 25.27
CA TYR A 235 3.70 15.35 24.10
C TYR A 235 2.80 15.15 22.89
N ASN A 236 3.40 15.19 21.68
CA ASN A 236 2.68 14.92 20.45
C ASN A 236 2.61 13.41 20.17
N ILE A 237 1.62 12.99 19.39
CA ILE A 237 1.48 11.59 18.97
C ILE A 237 1.70 11.48 17.48
N LEU A 238 2.50 10.48 17.07
CA LEU A 238 2.72 10.06 15.69
C LEU A 238 2.21 8.64 15.53
N LEU A 239 1.34 8.44 14.58
CA LEU A 239 0.75 7.16 14.23
C LEU A 239 1.48 6.55 13.04
N GLY A 240 1.69 5.24 13.07
CA GLY A 240 2.30 4.49 11.96
C GLY A 240 1.33 4.30 10.80
N LYS A 241 1.84 3.72 9.71
CA LYS A 241 1.09 3.52 8.46
C LYS A 241 -0.09 2.54 8.55
N ASP A 242 -0.07 1.65 9.55
CA ASP A 242 -1.12 0.64 9.75
C ASP A 242 -2.37 1.22 10.43
N TRP A 243 -2.31 2.49 10.85
CA TRP A 243 -3.46 3.25 11.25
C TRP A 243 -4.24 3.69 10.01
N ASP A 244 -5.47 3.22 9.88
CA ASP A 244 -6.36 3.54 8.78
C ASP A 244 -7.77 3.89 9.30
N GLN A 245 -8.68 4.19 8.40
CA GLN A 245 -10.04 4.60 8.75
C GLN A 245 -10.82 3.53 9.51
N GLU A 246 -10.56 2.24 9.27
CA GLU A 246 -11.25 1.14 9.97
C GLU A 246 -10.74 1.00 11.42
N ASN A 247 -9.47 1.33 11.63
CA ASN A 247 -8.82 1.26 12.93
C ASN A 247 -8.85 2.58 13.70
N PHE A 248 -9.12 3.69 13.02
CA PHE A 248 -9.23 5.00 13.66
C PHE A 248 -10.66 5.22 14.13
N PRO A 249 -10.91 5.58 15.39
CA PRO A 249 -12.26 5.85 15.89
C PRO A 249 -12.90 6.99 15.10
N GLY A 250 -13.92 6.68 14.28
CA GLY A 250 -14.53 7.63 13.33
C GLY A 250 -15.27 8.81 13.99
N ASP A 251 -15.62 8.68 15.27
CA ASP A 251 -16.30 9.67 16.10
C ASP A 251 -15.35 10.36 17.10
N LEU A 252 -14.04 10.08 17.01
CA LEU A 252 -13.04 10.63 17.92
C LEU A 252 -12.81 12.12 17.64
N GLU A 253 -13.12 12.95 18.61
CA GLU A 253 -12.71 14.36 18.63
C GLU A 253 -11.31 14.44 19.23
N LEU A 254 -10.31 14.71 18.38
CA LEU A 254 -8.92 14.82 18.83
C LEU A 254 -8.73 16.13 19.62
N PRO A 255 -8.33 16.07 20.90
CA PRO A 255 -8.14 17.26 21.73
C PRO A 255 -6.90 18.07 21.34
N TYR A 256 -6.00 17.49 20.54
CA TYR A 256 -4.75 18.09 20.10
C TYR A 256 -4.35 17.51 18.72
N PRO A 257 -3.41 18.15 18.00
CA PRO A 257 -2.90 17.62 16.74
C PRO A 257 -2.23 16.26 16.91
N VAL A 258 -2.62 15.30 16.07
CA VAL A 258 -2.00 13.98 15.96
C VAL A 258 -1.39 13.85 14.57
N TYR A 259 -0.16 13.40 14.51
CA TYR A 259 0.52 13.15 13.24
C TYR A 259 0.25 11.72 12.76
N LEU A 260 0.10 11.55 11.46
CA LEU A 260 -0.06 10.25 10.82
C LEU A 260 1.00 10.09 9.73
N TYR A 261 1.79 9.03 9.84
CA TYR A 261 2.63 8.57 8.77
C TYR A 261 1.85 7.59 7.89
N GLY A 262 1.70 7.90 6.63
CA GLY A 262 0.83 7.06 5.83
C GLY A 262 0.95 7.28 4.34
N ARG A 263 -0.18 7.15 3.71
CA ARG A 263 -0.39 7.26 2.27
C ARG A 263 -1.35 8.41 2.01
N GLU A 264 -1.36 8.90 0.77
CA GLU A 264 -2.47 9.68 0.28
C GLU A 264 -3.73 8.80 0.30
N ASN A 265 -4.34 8.63 1.46
CA ASN A 265 -5.56 7.85 1.57
C ASN A 265 -6.75 8.81 1.48
N LYS A 266 -7.45 8.77 0.34
CA LYS A 266 -8.75 9.46 0.18
C LYS A 266 -9.81 8.95 1.17
N ALA A 267 -9.59 7.76 1.71
CA ALA A 267 -10.51 7.12 2.65
C ALA A 267 -10.35 7.61 4.10
N PHE A 268 -9.31 8.38 4.44
CA PHE A 268 -9.20 8.99 5.75
C PHE A 268 -9.99 10.30 5.77
N THR A 269 -11.29 10.22 5.60
CA THR A 269 -12.23 11.28 5.94
C THR A 269 -12.65 11.08 7.39
N LEU A 270 -12.25 11.94 8.27
CA LEU A 270 -12.89 12.09 9.56
C LEU A 270 -14.38 12.31 9.27
N ALA A 271 -15.25 11.48 9.83
CA ALA A 271 -16.66 11.39 9.44
C ALA A 271 -17.28 12.80 9.35
N GLU A 272 -17.72 13.19 8.16
CA GLU A 272 -18.64 14.33 8.03
C GLU A 272 -19.87 13.96 8.87
N LYS A 273 -20.19 14.77 9.89
CA LYS A 273 -21.48 14.68 10.55
C LYS A 273 -22.53 14.86 9.47
N GLU A 274 -23.22 13.80 9.10
CA GLU A 274 -24.47 13.93 8.39
C GLU A 274 -25.35 14.83 9.25
N GLU A 275 -25.55 16.08 8.84
CA GLU A 275 -26.57 16.92 9.43
C GLU A 275 -27.88 16.17 9.22
N GLU A 276 -28.42 15.63 10.31
CA GLU A 276 -29.74 15.03 10.34
C GLU A 276 -30.73 16.09 9.86
N SER A 277 -31.02 16.06 8.56
CA SER A 277 -32.21 16.70 8.04
C SER A 277 -33.40 15.87 8.54
N SER A 278 -33.94 16.32 9.69
CA SER A 278 -35.17 15.82 10.23
C SER A 278 -36.31 16.14 9.24
N ASP A 279 -36.61 15.18 8.37
CA ASP A 279 -37.90 15.13 7.70
C ASP A 279 -38.51 13.77 7.92
N SER A 280 -39.48 13.79 8.81
CA SER A 280 -40.30 12.66 9.23
C SER A 280 -41.28 12.26 8.14
N SER A 281 -41.15 11.06 7.59
CA SER A 281 -42.33 10.30 7.13
C SER A 281 -42.00 8.81 7.19
N GLY A 282 -42.75 8.15 8.09
CA GLY A 282 -42.58 6.74 8.35
C GLY A 282 -43.02 5.87 7.19
N GLU A 283 -42.30 4.77 7.02
CA GLU A 283 -42.83 3.50 6.51
C GLU A 283 -42.01 2.37 7.13
N GLU A 284 -42.76 1.50 7.83
CA GLU A 284 -42.22 0.27 8.40
C GLU A 284 -41.75 -0.65 7.28
N ALA A 285 -40.48 -1.01 7.26
CA ALA A 285 -39.99 -2.11 6.45
C ALA A 285 -39.24 -3.11 7.34
N GLN A 286 -39.74 -4.35 7.24
CA GLN A 286 -39.35 -5.54 7.97
C GLN A 286 -37.82 -5.79 7.98
N GLU A 287 -37.32 -6.04 9.19
CA GLU A 287 -36.04 -6.71 9.43
C GLU A 287 -36.02 -8.09 8.75
N SER A 288 -35.17 -8.25 7.76
CA SER A 288 -34.62 -9.54 7.39
C SER A 288 -33.16 -9.54 7.78
N SER A 289 -32.90 -10.08 8.96
CA SER A 289 -31.55 -10.41 9.42
C SER A 289 -31.02 -11.57 8.58
N ASP A 290 -30.33 -11.27 7.49
CA ASP A 290 -29.39 -12.19 6.85
C ASP A 290 -27.99 -11.78 7.26
N SER A 291 -27.56 -12.29 8.41
CA SER A 291 -26.15 -12.30 8.78
C SER A 291 -25.45 -13.37 7.93
N SER A 292 -25.15 -13.05 6.68
CA SER A 292 -24.13 -13.76 5.94
C SER A 292 -22.81 -13.46 6.61
N GLY A 293 -22.28 -14.45 7.34
CA GLY A 293 -20.95 -14.38 7.91
C GLY A 293 -19.95 -14.07 6.79
N GLU A 294 -19.37 -12.87 6.81
CA GLU A 294 -18.15 -12.60 6.11
C GLU A 294 -17.07 -13.44 6.80
N GLU A 295 -16.81 -14.63 6.23
CA GLU A 295 -15.60 -15.38 6.52
C GLU A 295 -14.45 -14.40 6.27
N SER A 296 -13.71 -14.05 7.33
CA SER A 296 -12.54 -13.20 7.26
C SER A 296 -11.57 -13.80 6.25
N GLN A 297 -11.50 -13.21 5.05
CA GLN A 297 -10.52 -13.57 4.05
C GLN A 297 -9.14 -13.29 4.65
N SER A 298 -8.39 -14.33 4.93
CA SER A 298 -7.09 -14.31 5.61
C SER A 298 -5.96 -13.87 4.68
N GLY A 299 -6.08 -12.73 4.04
CA GLY A 299 -5.01 -12.16 3.22
C GLY A 299 -4.77 -10.70 3.61
N SER A 300 -3.52 -10.26 3.60
CA SER A 300 -3.24 -8.85 3.83
C SER A 300 -3.82 -8.00 2.70
N ARG A 301 -4.08 -6.70 2.92
CA ARG A 301 -4.53 -5.78 1.87
C ARG A 301 -3.54 -5.73 0.70
N TYR A 302 -2.26 -5.87 0.99
CA TYR A 302 -1.21 -5.94 -0.05
C TYR A 302 -1.31 -7.19 -0.90
N ASP A 303 -1.69 -8.33 -0.34
CA ASP A 303 -1.89 -9.56 -1.09
C ASP A 303 -3.07 -9.41 -2.05
N ARG A 304 -4.15 -8.75 -1.62
CA ARG A 304 -5.29 -8.40 -2.48
C ARG A 304 -4.90 -7.46 -3.61
N ASP A 305 -4.14 -6.42 -3.29
CA ASP A 305 -3.65 -5.48 -4.29
C ASP A 305 -2.69 -6.15 -5.27
N LEU A 306 -1.79 -7.01 -4.80
CA LEU A 306 -0.90 -7.79 -5.64
C LEU A 306 -1.70 -8.62 -6.66
N LEU A 307 -2.71 -9.36 -6.22
CA LEU A 307 -3.54 -10.16 -7.12
C LEU A 307 -4.34 -9.29 -8.10
N GLY A 308 -4.86 -8.16 -7.65
CA GLY A 308 -5.51 -7.18 -8.53
C GLY A 308 -4.57 -6.60 -9.58
N ILE A 309 -3.31 -6.30 -9.21
CA ILE A 309 -2.25 -5.88 -10.13
C ILE A 309 -2.00 -6.96 -11.18
N LEU A 310 -1.87 -8.23 -10.77
CA LEU A 310 -1.64 -9.35 -11.66
C LEU A 310 -2.83 -9.57 -12.62
N GLY A 311 -4.05 -9.47 -12.12
CA GLY A 311 -5.27 -9.54 -12.94
C GLY A 311 -5.31 -8.45 -14.00
N LYS A 312 -5.03 -7.20 -13.63
CA LYS A 312 -4.95 -6.07 -14.55
C LYS A 312 -3.82 -6.24 -15.56
N LEU A 313 -2.63 -6.64 -15.10
CA LEU A 313 -1.47 -6.89 -15.96
C LEU A 313 -1.82 -7.91 -17.06
N ARG A 314 -2.45 -9.04 -16.70
CA ARG A 314 -2.92 -10.03 -17.68
C ARG A 314 -3.89 -9.44 -18.70
N ALA A 315 -4.85 -8.65 -18.24
CA ALA A 315 -5.87 -8.04 -19.11
C ALA A 315 -5.26 -7.02 -20.09
N GLU A 316 -4.23 -6.29 -19.71
CA GLU A 316 -3.60 -5.25 -20.53
C GLU A 316 -2.48 -5.76 -21.43
N VAL A 317 -1.87 -6.89 -21.14
CA VAL A 317 -0.83 -7.48 -22.01
C VAL A 317 -1.45 -7.96 -23.31
N LYS A 318 -1.18 -7.25 -24.40
CA LYS A 318 -1.65 -7.58 -25.75
C LYS A 318 -0.48 -7.97 -26.66
N LYS A 319 0.36 -6.99 -27.01
CA LYS A 319 1.52 -7.14 -27.92
C LYS A 319 2.85 -6.74 -27.27
N LYS A 320 2.80 -6.22 -26.05
CA LYS A 320 3.97 -5.82 -25.28
C LYS A 320 4.44 -6.97 -24.38
N SER A 321 5.69 -6.91 -23.91
CA SER A 321 6.14 -7.81 -22.85
C SER A 321 5.41 -7.49 -21.54
N LEU A 322 5.43 -8.41 -20.57
CA LEU A 322 4.90 -8.15 -19.22
C LEU A 322 5.56 -6.92 -18.59
N LEU A 323 6.89 -6.81 -18.70
CA LEU A 323 7.66 -5.67 -18.20
C LEU A 323 7.16 -4.35 -18.80
N GLN A 324 7.08 -4.24 -20.13
CA GLN A 324 6.60 -3.03 -20.81
C GLN A 324 5.14 -2.71 -20.50
N THR A 325 4.33 -3.71 -20.24
CA THR A 325 2.93 -3.49 -19.85
C THR A 325 2.87 -2.95 -18.43
N LEU A 326 3.62 -3.57 -17.52
CA LEU A 326 3.71 -3.13 -16.12
C LEU A 326 4.16 -1.66 -16.03
N GLU A 327 5.26 -1.29 -16.71
CA GLU A 327 5.78 0.09 -16.76
C GLU A 327 4.79 1.14 -17.29
N SER A 328 3.81 0.71 -18.08
CA SER A 328 2.82 1.61 -18.69
C SER A 328 1.47 1.63 -17.99
N MET A 329 1.27 0.79 -16.97
CA MET A 329 0.00 0.71 -16.27
C MET A 329 0.04 1.44 -14.92
N SER A 330 -1.15 1.78 -14.41
CA SER A 330 -1.38 2.13 -13.01
C SER A 330 -2.45 1.22 -12.46
N TYR A 331 -2.52 1.07 -11.16
CA TYR A 331 -3.53 0.26 -10.49
C TYR A 331 -4.05 0.99 -9.26
N GLN A 332 -5.38 1.04 -9.10
CA GLN A 332 -6.02 1.53 -7.89
C GLN A 332 -6.40 0.33 -7.04
N GLY A 333 -5.67 0.13 -5.95
CA GLY A 333 -5.89 -0.94 -4.99
C GLY A 333 -6.47 -0.42 -3.67
N GLU A 334 -6.62 -1.32 -2.70
CA GLU A 334 -7.06 -1.00 -1.34
C GLU A 334 -6.01 -0.18 -0.59
N CYS A 335 -4.74 -0.45 -0.86
CA CYS A 335 -3.63 0.27 -0.29
C CYS A 335 -3.38 1.64 -0.93
N GLY A 336 -3.93 1.93 -2.08
CA GLY A 336 -3.79 3.20 -2.80
C GLY A 336 -3.52 3.04 -4.29
N GLU A 337 -3.00 4.10 -4.92
CA GLU A 337 -2.67 4.13 -6.34
C GLU A 337 -1.23 3.66 -6.57
N TYR A 338 -1.04 2.68 -7.45
CA TYR A 338 0.25 2.14 -7.84
C TYR A 338 0.66 2.61 -9.23
N HIS A 339 1.92 3.03 -9.35
CA HIS A 339 2.59 3.35 -10.60
C HIS A 339 3.88 2.55 -10.68
N PHE A 340 4.08 1.81 -11.76
CA PHE A 340 5.18 0.85 -11.87
C PHE A 340 6.37 1.48 -12.61
N LEU A 341 7.16 2.26 -11.90
CA LEU A 341 8.40 2.84 -12.42
C LEU A 341 9.60 2.08 -11.85
N PRO A 342 10.48 1.53 -12.71
CA PRO A 342 11.67 0.83 -12.25
C PRO A 342 12.54 1.69 -11.32
N GLY A 343 12.97 1.11 -10.21
CA GLY A 343 13.81 1.81 -9.22
C GLY A 343 13.07 2.83 -8.37
N GLN A 344 11.75 2.77 -8.30
CA GLN A 344 10.91 3.57 -7.42
C GLN A 344 9.90 2.68 -6.68
N TYR A 345 9.44 3.15 -5.53
CA TYR A 345 8.31 2.51 -4.86
C TYR A 345 7.03 2.72 -5.66
N CYS A 346 6.30 1.63 -5.87
CA CYS A 346 5.14 1.65 -6.76
C CYS A 346 3.94 2.36 -6.16
N LEU A 347 3.74 2.24 -4.83
CA LEU A 347 2.62 2.86 -4.16
C LEU A 347 2.84 4.37 -4.05
N LYS A 348 1.95 5.14 -4.68
CA LYS A 348 2.00 6.59 -4.67
C LYS A 348 1.70 7.14 -3.27
N GLY A 349 2.39 8.22 -2.90
CA GLY A 349 2.18 8.89 -1.62
C GLY A 349 2.68 8.12 -0.39
N GLN A 350 3.51 7.09 -0.55
CA GLN A 350 4.19 6.47 0.58
C GLN A 350 5.18 7.44 1.24
N GLY A 351 5.18 7.41 2.59
CA GLY A 351 6.07 8.27 3.36
C GLY A 351 5.55 9.69 3.50
N GLN A 352 4.27 9.94 3.25
CA GLN A 352 3.64 11.23 3.49
C GLN A 352 3.22 11.36 4.95
N PHE A 353 3.22 12.60 5.43
CA PHE A 353 2.81 12.94 6.79
C PHE A 353 1.59 13.83 6.76
N TYR A 354 0.67 13.56 7.66
CA TYR A 354 -0.55 14.31 7.83
C TYR A 354 -0.68 14.75 9.28
N GLU A 355 -1.24 15.93 9.49
CA GLU A 355 -1.71 16.38 10.79
C GLU A 355 -3.23 16.22 10.84
N LEU A 356 -3.70 15.56 11.88
CA LEU A 356 -5.11 15.36 12.19
C LEU A 356 -5.46 16.25 13.39
N GLN A 357 -6.42 17.13 13.24
CA GLN A 357 -6.89 17.99 14.34
C GLN A 357 -8.40 18.17 14.25
N GLY A 358 -9.13 17.79 15.32
CA GLY A 358 -10.58 17.75 15.28
C GLY A 358 -11.07 16.83 14.17
N GLN A 359 -11.72 17.39 13.14
CA GLN A 359 -12.19 16.69 11.94
C GLN A 359 -11.38 17.07 10.68
N GLU A 360 -10.30 17.82 10.84
CA GLU A 360 -9.48 18.27 9.71
C GLU A 360 -8.25 17.40 9.52
N LYS A 361 -7.89 17.16 8.26
CA LYS A 361 -6.66 16.52 7.86
C LYS A 361 -5.86 17.49 7.01
N ARG A 362 -4.65 17.80 7.43
CA ARG A 362 -3.71 18.66 6.72
C ARG A 362 -2.52 17.86 6.22
N ASP A 363 -2.21 17.97 4.92
CA ASP A 363 -0.98 17.42 4.35
C ASP A 363 0.22 18.28 4.80
N LEU A 364 1.23 17.63 5.36
CA LEU A 364 2.46 18.27 5.83
C LEU A 364 3.60 18.16 4.81
N ASN A 365 3.39 17.46 3.70
CA ASN A 365 4.39 17.37 2.65
C ASN A 365 4.25 18.57 1.70
N PRO A 366 5.34 19.32 1.44
CA PRO A 366 5.34 20.47 0.57
C PRO A 366 5.17 20.11 -0.92
#